data_bb28d2f94603b2340efdde7748eb2a93
#
_entry.id   bb28d2f94603b2340efdde7748eb2a93
#
_cell.length_a   1.000
_cell.length_b   1.000
_cell.length_c   1.000
_cell.angle_alpha   90.00
_cell.angle_beta   90.00
_cell.angle_gamma   90.00
#
_symmetry.space_group_name_H-M   'P 1'
#
loop_
_entity.id
_entity.type
_entity.pdbx_description
1 polymer ?
#
loop_
_entity_poly.entity_id
_entity_poly.type
_entity_poly.pdbx_seq_one_letter_code
_entity_poly.pdbx_strand_id
1 'polypeptide(L)'
;FEQNLTLGTEWNQQRMKDGVSTTQSLSYGSIDGISATGRSPYSSAEIFSLFTEDNIALTESTMLTPALRFDHHSIVGNNWSPSLNLSQGLSDDWTLKLGIARAYKAPNLYQLNPNYILYSNGQGCYVSSSACYLMGNSDLKAETSVNKEIGLEYKHNGYQAGLTWFRNDYHNKIESGYSAVGTASNGTTNIYQWENVPKALVEGLEGSLNLPVSETVNWSNNLTWMLQSKNKTTGDRLSVIPQFTLNSTVSWQVRDDLSLQSTFTWYGRQKPK
;
A
#
# COMPACT_ATOMS: atom_id res chain seq x y z
N PHE A 1 26.09 -22.59 11.92
CA PHE A 1 24.83 -21.89 11.63
C PHE A 1 24.06 -22.68 10.57
N GLU A 2 22.78 -22.88 10.77
CA GLU A 2 21.92 -23.30 9.68
C GLU A 2 21.54 -22.08 8.87
N GLN A 3 21.66 -22.20 7.53
CA GLN A 3 21.31 -21.15 6.59
C GLN A 3 20.41 -21.71 5.49
N ASN A 4 19.46 -20.92 5.07
CA ASN A 4 18.64 -21.23 3.90
C ASN A 4 18.65 -20.02 2.97
N LEU A 5 19.56 -20.07 1.99
CA LEU A 5 19.72 -19.01 1.00
C LEU A 5 18.75 -19.20 -0.16
N THR A 6 17.97 -18.19 -0.41
CA THR A 6 17.08 -18.07 -1.58
C THR A 6 17.62 -17.06 -2.56
N LEU A 7 17.74 -17.46 -3.83
CA LEU A 7 18.07 -16.58 -4.95
C LEU A 7 16.93 -16.62 -5.95
N GLY A 8 16.55 -15.49 -6.50
CA GLY A 8 15.48 -15.44 -7.47
C GLY A 8 15.65 -14.34 -8.49
N THR A 9 14.98 -14.53 -9.61
CA THR A 9 14.84 -13.56 -10.69
C THR A 9 13.37 -13.52 -11.12
N GLU A 10 12.93 -12.34 -11.50
CA GLU A 10 11.57 -12.11 -11.96
C GLU A 10 11.59 -11.18 -13.17
N TRP A 11 10.80 -11.50 -14.17
CA TRP A 11 10.51 -10.60 -15.27
C TRP A 11 9.01 -10.41 -15.36
N ASN A 12 8.56 -9.16 -15.33
CA ASN A 12 7.15 -8.77 -15.39
C ASN A 12 6.93 -7.80 -16.55
N GLN A 13 5.98 -8.11 -17.41
CA GLN A 13 5.53 -7.23 -18.47
C GLN A 13 4.12 -6.75 -18.17
N GLN A 14 3.96 -5.44 -18.07
CA GLN A 14 2.67 -4.79 -17.89
C GLN A 14 2.20 -4.22 -19.23
N ARG A 15 0.96 -4.47 -19.58
CA ARG A 15 0.31 -3.91 -20.77
C ARG A 15 -1.08 -3.41 -20.39
N MET A 16 -1.41 -2.22 -20.81
CA MET A 16 -2.74 -1.64 -20.64
C MET A 16 -3.29 -1.23 -22.00
N LYS A 17 -4.53 -1.58 -22.25
CA LYS A 17 -5.34 -1.04 -23.34
C LYS A 17 -6.56 -0.38 -22.72
N ASP A 18 -6.62 0.94 -22.81
CA ASP A 18 -7.76 1.74 -22.35
C ASP A 18 -8.34 2.52 -23.53
N GLY A 19 -9.47 2.05 -24.05
CA GLY A 19 -10.18 2.68 -25.16
C GLY A 19 -11.19 3.74 -24.70
N VAL A 20 -11.28 4.01 -23.39
CA VAL A 20 -12.19 5.01 -22.81
C VAL A 20 -11.44 6.25 -22.36
N SER A 21 -10.59 6.11 -21.36
CA SER A 21 -9.92 7.27 -20.74
C SER A 21 -8.83 7.88 -21.64
N THR A 22 -8.14 7.08 -22.47
CA THR A 22 -7.11 7.56 -23.39
C THR A 22 -7.67 8.07 -24.72
N THR A 23 -8.92 7.76 -25.03
CA THR A 23 -9.60 8.19 -26.26
C THR A 23 -10.78 9.13 -26.00
N GLN A 24 -11.06 9.43 -24.73
CA GLN A 24 -12.17 10.30 -24.33
C GLN A 24 -12.08 11.67 -25.02
N SER A 25 -13.20 12.14 -25.53
CA SER A 25 -13.28 13.49 -26.10
C SER A 25 -13.09 14.54 -25.00
N LEU A 26 -12.42 15.65 -25.34
CA LEU A 26 -12.24 16.79 -24.44
C LEU A 26 -13.44 17.73 -24.49
N SER A 27 -14.66 17.20 -24.30
CA SER A 27 -15.93 17.92 -24.47
C SER A 27 -16.12 19.10 -23.51
N TYR A 28 -15.37 19.13 -22.43
CA TYR A 28 -15.43 20.14 -21.37
C TYR A 28 -14.28 21.14 -21.44
N GLY A 29 -13.65 21.24 -22.59
CA GLY A 29 -12.55 22.16 -22.89
C GLY A 29 -11.29 21.38 -23.26
N SER A 30 -10.48 21.96 -24.14
CA SER A 30 -9.19 21.41 -24.54
C SER A 30 -8.16 21.61 -23.44
N ILE A 31 -7.15 20.72 -23.43
CA ILE A 31 -6.01 20.76 -22.51
C ILE A 31 -4.79 21.06 -23.37
N ASP A 32 -3.99 22.05 -22.99
CA ASP A 32 -2.77 22.40 -23.70
C ASP A 32 -1.80 21.21 -23.79
N GLY A 33 -1.28 21.00 -24.99
CA GLY A 33 -0.35 19.90 -25.27
C GLY A 33 -1.00 18.51 -25.40
N ILE A 34 -2.32 18.41 -25.23
CA ILE A 34 -3.05 17.14 -25.37
C ILE A 34 -3.91 17.15 -26.61
N SER A 35 -3.71 16.18 -27.49
CA SER A 35 -4.55 16.01 -28.67
C SER A 35 -5.97 15.60 -28.29
N ALA A 36 -6.96 16.26 -28.89
CA ALA A 36 -8.37 15.91 -28.70
C ALA A 36 -8.73 14.54 -29.32
N THR A 37 -7.99 14.10 -30.32
CA THR A 37 -8.23 12.85 -31.08
C THR A 37 -6.92 12.12 -31.36
N GLY A 38 -7.02 10.82 -31.68
CA GLY A 38 -5.85 10.04 -32.12
C GLY A 38 -4.86 9.67 -31.00
N ARG A 39 -5.23 9.83 -29.73
CA ARG A 39 -4.40 9.37 -28.60
C ARG A 39 -4.36 7.84 -28.56
N SER A 40 -3.16 7.29 -28.27
CA SER A 40 -3.00 5.84 -28.20
C SER A 40 -3.68 5.25 -26.96
N PRO A 41 -4.49 4.20 -27.15
CA PRO A 41 -5.08 3.47 -26.03
C PRO A 41 -4.09 2.50 -25.33
N TYR A 42 -2.86 2.39 -25.84
CA TYR A 42 -1.91 1.38 -25.38
C TYR A 42 -0.82 2.03 -24.50
N SER A 43 -0.49 1.34 -23.42
CA SER A 43 0.67 1.63 -22.56
C SER A 43 1.33 0.32 -22.14
N SER A 44 2.65 0.33 -21.99
CA SER A 44 3.38 -0.85 -21.52
C SER A 44 4.59 -0.45 -20.68
N ALA A 45 4.98 -1.32 -19.78
CA ALA A 45 6.22 -1.24 -19.03
C ALA A 45 6.75 -2.66 -18.75
N GLU A 46 8.06 -2.75 -18.54
CA GLU A 46 8.74 -3.99 -18.18
C GLU A 46 9.53 -3.77 -16.89
N ILE A 47 9.53 -4.78 -16.03
CA ILE A 47 10.28 -4.80 -14.78
C ILE A 47 11.09 -6.08 -14.75
N PHE A 48 12.39 -5.93 -14.59
CA PHE A 48 13.33 -7.03 -14.35
C PHE A 48 13.83 -6.92 -12.92
N SER A 49 13.82 -8.02 -12.16
CA SER A 49 14.20 -8.05 -10.76
C SER A 49 15.13 -9.21 -10.44
N LEU A 50 16.06 -8.93 -9.54
CA LEU A 50 16.94 -9.93 -8.92
C LEU A 50 16.79 -9.81 -7.41
N PHE A 51 16.70 -10.93 -6.71
CA PHE A 51 16.60 -10.90 -5.24
C PHE A 51 17.34 -12.05 -4.58
N THR A 52 17.77 -11.79 -3.36
CA THR A 52 18.37 -12.76 -2.46
C THR A 52 17.84 -12.55 -1.05
N GLU A 53 17.65 -13.66 -0.36
CA GLU A 53 17.26 -13.70 1.05
C GLU A 53 17.98 -14.86 1.72
N ASP A 54 18.50 -14.64 2.92
CA ASP A 54 19.14 -15.68 3.72
C ASP A 54 18.47 -15.77 5.09
N ASN A 55 17.92 -16.94 5.41
CA ASN A 55 17.41 -17.26 6.74
C ASN A 55 18.51 -17.92 7.56
N ILE A 56 19.07 -17.16 8.50
CA ILE A 56 20.23 -17.55 9.30
C ILE A 56 19.77 -17.87 10.73
N ALA A 57 19.81 -19.13 11.11
CA ALA A 57 19.63 -19.55 12.51
C ALA A 57 20.92 -19.27 13.30
N LEU A 58 21.01 -18.10 13.93
CA LEU A 58 22.16 -17.74 14.78
C LEU A 58 22.25 -18.60 16.04
N THR A 59 21.09 -18.89 16.62
CA THR A 59 20.88 -19.83 17.74
C THR A 59 19.57 -20.57 17.53
N GLU A 60 19.22 -21.52 18.41
CA GLU A 60 17.93 -22.21 18.38
C GLU A 60 16.72 -21.26 18.55
N SER A 61 16.94 -20.10 19.20
CA SER A 61 15.90 -19.12 19.47
C SER A 61 16.05 -17.81 18.68
N THR A 62 17.11 -17.67 17.86
CA THR A 62 17.41 -16.41 17.15
C THR A 62 17.53 -16.67 15.66
N MET A 63 16.64 -16.09 14.88
CA MET A 63 16.64 -16.09 13.41
C MET A 63 16.89 -14.69 12.88
N LEU A 64 17.91 -14.53 12.05
CA LEU A 64 18.21 -13.31 11.33
C LEU A 64 17.96 -13.51 9.83
N THR A 65 17.23 -12.60 9.22
CA THR A 65 16.86 -12.70 7.80
C THR A 65 17.24 -11.39 7.07
N PRO A 66 18.47 -11.27 6.57
CA PRO A 66 18.83 -10.22 5.61
C PRO A 66 18.28 -10.55 4.22
N ALA A 67 17.87 -9.54 3.48
CA ALA A 67 17.45 -9.67 2.09
C ALA A 67 17.81 -8.42 1.28
N LEU A 68 17.97 -8.61 -0.02
CA LEU A 68 18.24 -7.54 -0.97
C LEU A 68 17.51 -7.83 -2.28
N ARG A 69 16.78 -6.83 -2.78
CA ARG A 69 16.14 -6.88 -4.08
C ARG A 69 16.62 -5.71 -4.94
N PHE A 70 16.90 -6.00 -6.19
CA PHE A 70 17.14 -5.02 -7.25
C PHE A 70 16.00 -5.08 -8.26
N ASP A 71 15.45 -3.92 -8.64
CA ASP A 71 14.43 -3.79 -9.67
C ASP A 71 14.89 -2.81 -10.74
N HIS A 72 14.74 -3.19 -12.00
CA HIS A 72 14.89 -2.30 -13.15
C HIS A 72 13.55 -2.15 -13.85
N HIS A 73 12.98 -0.95 -13.79
CA HIS A 73 11.73 -0.61 -14.46
C HIS A 73 12.02 0.20 -15.72
N SER A 74 11.44 -0.20 -16.86
CA SER A 74 11.73 0.41 -18.17
C SER A 74 11.46 1.91 -18.27
N ILE A 75 10.61 2.46 -17.38
CA ILE A 75 10.25 3.89 -17.40
C ILE A 75 10.90 4.66 -16.24
N VAL A 76 10.81 4.15 -15.01
CA VAL A 76 11.26 4.88 -13.81
C VAL A 76 12.65 4.47 -13.31
N GLY A 77 13.31 3.51 -13.98
CA GLY A 77 14.71 3.17 -13.73
C GLY A 77 14.92 2.17 -12.60
N ASN A 78 16.08 2.29 -11.94
CA ASN A 78 16.59 1.30 -11.00
C ASN A 78 16.19 1.60 -9.56
N ASN A 79 16.01 0.53 -8.79
CA ASN A 79 15.76 0.61 -7.36
C ASN A 79 16.41 -0.55 -6.60
N TRP A 80 16.90 -0.28 -5.40
CA TRP A 80 17.42 -1.24 -4.44
C TRP A 80 16.54 -1.27 -3.20
N SER A 81 16.13 -2.46 -2.77
CA SER A 81 15.26 -2.68 -1.61
C SER A 81 15.93 -3.65 -0.64
N PRO A 82 16.79 -3.17 0.29
CA PRO A 82 17.33 -3.97 1.36
C PRO A 82 16.30 -4.16 2.48
N SER A 83 16.40 -5.29 3.18
CA SER A 83 15.64 -5.55 4.40
C SER A 83 16.43 -6.38 5.40
N LEU A 84 16.08 -6.24 6.66
CA LEU A 84 16.63 -7.02 7.76
C LEU A 84 15.51 -7.32 8.75
N ASN A 85 15.29 -8.60 9.03
CA ASN A 85 14.33 -9.07 10.02
C ASN A 85 15.03 -9.89 11.07
N LEU A 86 14.60 -9.75 12.33
CA LEU A 86 15.05 -10.53 13.47
C LEU A 86 13.84 -11.14 14.16
N SER A 87 13.91 -12.45 14.43
CA SER A 87 12.98 -13.15 15.30
C SER A 87 13.76 -13.72 16.49
N GLN A 88 13.41 -13.29 17.70
CA GLN A 88 14.06 -13.67 18.93
C GLN A 88 13.08 -14.32 19.90
N GLY A 89 13.25 -15.60 20.17
CA GLY A 89 12.57 -16.26 21.27
C GLY A 89 13.08 -15.72 22.61
N LEU A 90 12.19 -15.14 23.40
CA LEU A 90 12.49 -14.66 24.76
C LEU A 90 12.24 -15.73 25.81
N SER A 91 11.31 -16.62 25.53
CA SER A 91 10.97 -17.82 26.29
C SER A 91 10.25 -18.81 25.37
N ASP A 92 9.78 -19.93 25.88
CA ASP A 92 9.01 -20.92 25.10
C ASP A 92 7.70 -20.32 24.53
N ASP A 93 7.13 -19.33 25.20
CA ASP A 93 5.85 -18.73 24.85
C ASP A 93 5.96 -17.37 24.15
N TRP A 94 7.06 -16.63 24.36
CA TRP A 94 7.22 -15.26 23.89
C TRP A 94 8.28 -15.11 22.81
N THR A 95 7.94 -14.39 21.74
CA THR A 95 8.84 -14.07 20.65
C THR A 95 8.81 -12.57 20.35
N LEU A 96 9.98 -11.95 20.29
CA LEU A 96 10.18 -10.58 19.82
C LEU A 96 10.50 -10.61 18.33
N LYS A 97 9.84 -9.76 17.56
CA LYS A 97 10.09 -9.56 16.12
C LYS A 97 10.48 -8.11 15.85
N LEU A 98 11.58 -7.93 15.15
CA LEU A 98 12.05 -6.63 14.68
C LEU A 98 12.23 -6.67 13.19
N GLY A 99 11.84 -5.61 12.50
CA GLY A 99 11.99 -5.50 11.05
C GLY A 99 12.30 -4.08 10.62
N ILE A 100 13.16 -3.97 9.61
CA ILE A 100 13.38 -2.75 8.84
C ILE A 100 13.52 -3.15 7.37
N ALA A 101 12.78 -2.45 6.51
CA ALA A 101 12.81 -2.71 5.07
C ALA A 101 12.64 -1.43 4.28
N ARG A 102 13.36 -1.31 3.17
CA ARG A 102 13.05 -0.32 2.15
C ARG A 102 12.15 -0.98 1.11
N ALA A 103 10.97 -0.41 0.90
CA ALA A 103 10.02 -0.84 -0.11
C ALA A 103 10.01 0.12 -1.30
N TYR A 104 9.55 -0.40 -2.44
CA TYR A 104 9.50 0.30 -3.71
C TYR A 104 8.17 0.02 -4.41
N LYS A 105 7.59 1.07 -4.99
CA LYS A 105 6.40 0.96 -5.81
C LYS A 105 6.55 1.85 -7.05
N ALA A 106 6.56 1.23 -8.22
CA ALA A 106 6.49 1.95 -9.47
C ALA A 106 5.08 2.56 -9.67
N PRO A 107 4.97 3.72 -10.36
CA PRO A 107 3.68 4.23 -10.79
C PRO A 107 2.98 3.24 -11.73
N ASN A 108 1.67 3.19 -11.67
CA ASN A 108 0.87 2.40 -12.61
C ASN A 108 0.90 3.03 -14.01
N LEU A 109 0.60 2.23 -15.04
CA LEU A 109 0.62 2.70 -16.43
C LEU A 109 -0.31 3.90 -16.66
N TYR A 110 -1.51 3.91 -16.09
CA TYR A 110 -2.45 5.02 -16.22
C TYR A 110 -1.98 6.28 -15.46
N GLN A 111 -1.21 6.13 -14.39
CA GLN A 111 -0.63 7.27 -13.67
C GLN A 111 0.49 7.94 -14.46
N LEU A 112 1.26 7.15 -15.21
CA LEU A 112 2.38 7.64 -16.04
C LEU A 112 1.94 8.19 -17.39
N ASN A 113 0.77 7.81 -17.91
CA ASN A 113 0.35 8.15 -19.25
C ASN A 113 -0.38 9.50 -19.27
N PRO A 114 0.22 10.57 -19.81
CA PRO A 114 -0.43 11.89 -19.90
C PRO A 114 -1.67 11.91 -20.82
N ASN A 115 -1.82 10.91 -21.68
CA ASN A 115 -3.01 10.76 -22.52
C ASN A 115 -4.19 10.10 -21.78
N TYR A 116 -3.96 9.55 -20.59
CA TYR A 116 -5.01 9.05 -19.72
C TYR A 116 -5.68 10.22 -19.00
N ILE A 117 -6.95 10.46 -19.29
CA ILE A 117 -7.70 11.59 -18.79
C ILE A 117 -9.03 11.08 -18.25
N LEU A 118 -9.28 11.31 -16.97
CA LEU A 118 -10.57 11.09 -16.34
C LEU A 118 -11.29 12.41 -16.18
N TYR A 119 -12.53 12.45 -16.61
CA TYR A 119 -13.42 13.55 -16.34
C TYR A 119 -14.31 13.24 -15.15
N SER A 120 -14.43 14.17 -14.23
CA SER A 120 -15.36 14.10 -13.11
C SER A 120 -16.24 15.33 -13.07
N ASN A 121 -17.53 15.13 -12.86
CA ASN A 121 -18.50 16.20 -12.72
C ASN A 121 -18.67 16.61 -11.23
N GLY A 122 -17.56 16.82 -10.53
CA GLY A 122 -17.50 17.31 -9.17
C GLY A 122 -17.30 16.25 -8.08
N GLN A 123 -17.59 14.98 -8.33
CA GLN A 123 -17.47 13.89 -7.32
C GLN A 123 -16.09 13.26 -7.24
N GLY A 124 -15.09 13.76 -7.78
CA GLY A 124 -13.71 13.24 -7.72
C GLY A 124 -12.69 14.35 -7.71
N CYS A 125 -13.19 15.60 -7.70
CA CYS A 125 -12.36 16.76 -7.72
C CYS A 125 -12.09 17.25 -6.30
N TYR A 126 -10.82 17.37 -5.95
CA TYR A 126 -10.38 17.56 -4.56
C TYR A 126 -10.85 18.87 -3.91
N VAL A 127 -11.00 19.94 -4.63
CA VAL A 127 -11.13 21.29 -4.08
C VAL A 127 -12.40 22.02 -4.51
N SER A 128 -13.17 21.48 -5.44
CA SER A 128 -14.37 22.18 -5.91
C SER A 128 -15.50 21.22 -6.21
N SER A 129 -16.72 21.69 -5.97
CA SER A 129 -17.95 21.07 -6.48
C SER A 129 -18.08 21.23 -8.02
N SER A 130 -17.09 21.77 -8.69
CA SER A 130 -17.03 21.98 -10.14
C SER A 130 -16.35 20.82 -10.86
N ALA A 131 -16.62 20.70 -12.15
CA ALA A 131 -16.02 19.69 -13.01
C ALA A 131 -14.49 19.78 -13.07
N CYS A 132 -13.81 18.65 -13.21
CA CYS A 132 -12.37 18.57 -13.38
C CYS A 132 -11.92 17.43 -14.28
N TYR A 133 -10.70 17.56 -14.80
CA TYR A 133 -9.93 16.47 -15.38
C TYR A 133 -8.86 16.00 -14.40
N LEU A 134 -8.64 14.69 -14.35
CA LEU A 134 -7.46 14.07 -13.73
C LEU A 134 -6.68 13.35 -14.81
N MET A 135 -5.43 13.74 -15.04
CA MET A 135 -4.59 13.18 -16.09
C MET A 135 -3.34 12.49 -15.51
N GLY A 136 -2.79 11.57 -16.29
CA GLY A 136 -1.51 10.95 -16.00
C GLY A 136 -0.36 11.94 -16.06
N ASN A 137 0.78 11.59 -15.46
CA ASN A 137 1.97 12.42 -15.39
C ASN A 137 3.21 11.56 -15.70
N SER A 138 3.87 11.82 -16.83
CA SER A 138 5.08 11.11 -17.26
C SER A 138 6.31 11.39 -16.40
N ASP A 139 6.28 12.45 -15.59
CA ASP A 139 7.39 12.85 -14.72
C ASP A 139 7.34 12.21 -13.32
N LEU A 140 6.35 11.33 -13.07
CA LEU A 140 6.24 10.63 -11.81
C LEU A 140 7.50 9.80 -11.52
N LYS A 141 7.95 9.91 -10.28
CA LYS A 141 9.01 9.09 -9.70
C LYS A 141 8.39 7.91 -8.96
N ALA A 142 9.17 6.84 -8.83
CA ALA A 142 8.78 5.72 -7.99
C ALA A 142 8.59 6.17 -6.53
N GLU A 143 7.56 5.61 -5.90
CA GLU A 143 7.33 5.73 -4.47
C GLU A 143 8.27 4.78 -3.73
N THR A 144 8.94 5.26 -2.70
CA THR A 144 9.76 4.45 -1.81
C THR A 144 9.35 4.66 -0.36
N SER A 145 9.55 3.67 0.48
CA SER A 145 9.30 3.80 1.91
C SER A 145 10.35 3.05 2.72
N VAL A 146 10.62 3.54 3.93
CA VAL A 146 11.36 2.80 4.95
C VAL A 146 10.34 2.37 5.99
N ASN A 147 10.16 1.06 6.09
CA ASN A 147 9.20 0.41 6.97
C ASN A 147 9.93 -0.13 8.19
N LYS A 148 9.46 0.19 9.38
CA LYS A 148 10.00 -0.26 10.66
C LYS A 148 8.88 -0.91 11.44
N GLU A 149 9.18 -2.03 12.08
CA GLU A 149 8.23 -2.73 12.93
C GLU A 149 8.90 -3.33 14.16
N ILE A 150 8.15 -3.33 15.26
CA ILE A 150 8.51 -3.99 16.50
C ILE A 150 7.28 -4.75 16.96
N GLY A 151 7.37 -6.07 17.04
CA GLY A 151 6.28 -6.94 17.40
C GLY A 151 6.62 -7.84 18.57
N LEU A 152 5.62 -8.14 19.40
CA LEU A 152 5.69 -9.13 20.47
C LEU A 152 4.58 -10.14 20.26
N GLU A 153 4.92 -11.42 20.21
CA GLU A 153 4.02 -12.54 20.06
C GLU A 153 4.02 -13.43 21.30
N TYR A 154 2.83 -13.86 21.70
CA TYR A 154 2.61 -14.88 22.74
C TYR A 154 1.88 -16.07 22.14
N LYS A 155 2.36 -17.28 22.42
CA LYS A 155 1.74 -18.56 22.03
C LYS A 155 1.85 -19.57 23.16
N HIS A 156 0.72 -20.07 23.65
CA HIS A 156 0.69 -21.11 24.65
C HIS A 156 -0.65 -21.87 24.60
N ASN A 157 -0.61 -23.20 24.51
CA ASN A 157 -1.80 -24.08 24.53
C ASN A 157 -2.93 -23.63 23.58
N GLY A 158 -2.59 -23.20 22.36
CA GLY A 158 -3.55 -22.73 21.38
C GLY A 158 -3.98 -21.26 21.53
N TYR A 159 -3.69 -20.62 22.67
CA TYR A 159 -3.82 -19.17 22.85
C TYR A 159 -2.73 -18.46 22.08
N GLN A 160 -3.11 -17.46 21.32
CA GLN A 160 -2.17 -16.62 20.58
C GLN A 160 -2.55 -15.15 20.75
N ALA A 161 -1.56 -14.31 21.03
CA ALA A 161 -1.70 -12.87 21.07
C ALA A 161 -0.50 -12.24 20.39
N GLY A 162 -0.71 -11.13 19.70
CA GLY A 162 0.34 -10.35 19.06
C GLY A 162 0.04 -8.88 19.13
N LEU A 163 1.08 -8.08 19.31
CA LEU A 163 1.03 -6.62 19.20
C LEU A 163 2.24 -6.15 18.42
N THR A 164 2.01 -5.39 17.37
CA THR A 164 3.06 -4.84 16.50
C THR A 164 2.85 -3.34 16.36
N TRP A 165 3.87 -2.58 16.70
CA TRP A 165 3.99 -1.19 16.28
C TRP A 165 4.67 -1.16 14.92
N PHE A 166 4.15 -0.35 13.99
CA PHE A 166 4.74 -0.12 12.70
C PHE A 166 4.82 1.37 12.38
N ARG A 167 5.83 1.73 11.60
CA ARG A 167 6.02 3.06 11.06
C ARG A 167 6.60 2.98 9.65
N ASN A 168 5.92 3.62 8.70
CA ASN A 168 6.30 3.71 7.31
C ASN A 168 6.56 5.16 6.94
N ASP A 169 7.81 5.49 6.68
CA ASP A 169 8.22 6.81 6.19
C ASP A 169 8.33 6.75 4.66
N TYR A 170 7.47 7.48 3.96
CA TYR A 170 7.39 7.50 2.50
C TYR A 170 8.14 8.67 1.90
N HIS A 171 8.75 8.42 0.73
CA HIS A 171 9.29 9.42 -0.17
C HIS A 171 8.60 9.28 -1.53
N ASN A 172 8.28 10.42 -2.16
CA ASN A 172 7.60 10.47 -3.45
C ASN A 172 6.31 9.65 -3.49
N LYS A 173 5.51 9.69 -2.41
CA LYS A 173 4.23 8.99 -2.39
C LYS A 173 3.35 9.47 -3.53
N ILE A 174 2.80 8.53 -4.30
CA ILE A 174 1.99 8.85 -5.47
C ILE A 174 0.54 9.05 -5.02
N GLU A 175 0.01 10.24 -5.30
CA GLU A 175 -1.37 10.62 -5.03
C GLU A 175 -1.96 11.42 -6.21
N SER A 176 -3.29 11.53 -6.27
CA SER A 176 -3.94 12.51 -7.14
C SER A 176 -3.65 13.91 -6.60
N GLY A 177 -3.27 14.83 -7.47
CA GLY A 177 -2.89 16.19 -7.08
C GLY A 177 -4.00 16.95 -6.39
N TYR A 178 -3.61 17.75 -5.41
CA TYR A 178 -4.53 18.62 -4.65
C TYR A 178 -4.69 20.02 -5.27
N SER A 179 -3.72 20.43 -6.07
CA SER A 179 -3.70 21.72 -6.74
C SER A 179 -3.91 21.54 -8.22
N ALA A 180 -4.77 22.36 -8.81
CA ALA A 180 -4.93 22.38 -10.24
C ALA A 180 -3.62 22.80 -10.91
N VAL A 181 -3.18 22.03 -11.91
CA VAL A 181 -2.01 22.37 -12.73
C VAL A 181 -2.37 23.33 -13.85
N GLY A 182 -3.65 23.54 -14.09
CA GLY A 182 -4.19 24.47 -15.10
C GLY A 182 -5.70 24.43 -15.14
N THR A 183 -6.23 25.13 -16.11
CA THR A 183 -7.66 25.17 -16.43
C THR A 183 -7.84 24.85 -17.91
N ALA A 184 -8.83 24.03 -18.24
CA ALA A 184 -9.17 23.75 -19.63
C ALA A 184 -9.63 25.02 -20.37
N SER A 185 -9.68 24.97 -21.70
CA SER A 185 -10.00 26.13 -22.55
C SER A 185 -11.37 26.77 -22.31
N ASN A 186 -12.29 26.06 -21.63
CA ASN A 186 -13.57 26.59 -21.21
C ASN A 186 -13.49 27.58 -20.02
N GLY A 187 -12.32 27.71 -19.40
CA GLY A 187 -12.07 28.59 -18.25
C GLY A 187 -12.67 28.15 -16.91
N THR A 188 -13.35 27.02 -16.86
CA THR A 188 -14.08 26.54 -15.65
C THR A 188 -13.69 25.13 -15.19
N THR A 189 -13.18 24.29 -16.08
CA THR A 189 -12.79 22.91 -15.77
C THR A 189 -11.33 22.86 -15.31
N ASN A 190 -11.11 22.60 -14.05
CA ASN A 190 -9.76 22.46 -13.49
C ASN A 190 -9.09 21.18 -13.97
N ILE A 191 -7.77 21.23 -14.15
CA ILE A 191 -6.93 20.11 -14.55
C ILE A 191 -6.06 19.72 -13.36
N TYR A 192 -6.17 18.46 -12.93
CA TYR A 192 -5.32 17.85 -11.91
C TYR A 192 -4.46 16.77 -12.54
N GLN A 193 -3.31 16.50 -11.94
CA GLN A 193 -2.42 15.42 -12.35
C GLN A 193 -2.09 14.52 -11.16
N TRP A 194 -1.70 13.27 -11.44
CA TRP A 194 -0.99 12.46 -10.47
C TRP A 194 0.33 13.12 -10.11
N GLU A 195 0.67 13.14 -8.82
CA GLU A 195 1.87 13.81 -8.31
C GLU A 195 2.57 12.98 -7.25
N ASN A 196 3.84 13.29 -7.01
CA ASN A 196 4.59 12.73 -5.89
C ASN A 196 4.53 13.67 -4.69
N VAL A 197 3.98 13.21 -3.58
CA VAL A 197 4.10 13.86 -2.28
C VAL A 197 5.53 13.61 -1.75
N PRO A 198 6.34 14.64 -1.51
CA PRO A 198 7.77 14.46 -1.19
C PRO A 198 8.02 13.59 0.02
N LYS A 199 7.25 13.78 1.11
CA LYS A 199 7.37 13.04 2.36
C LYS A 199 6.01 12.77 2.98
N ALA A 200 5.76 11.52 3.34
CA ALA A 200 4.56 11.11 4.04
C ALA A 200 4.91 10.13 5.17
N LEU A 201 4.01 9.98 6.13
CA LEU A 201 4.16 9.12 7.28
C LEU A 201 2.86 8.36 7.55
N VAL A 202 3.01 7.05 7.74
CA VAL A 202 1.93 6.19 8.26
C VAL A 202 2.49 5.43 9.45
N GLU A 203 1.81 5.51 10.58
CA GLU A 203 2.23 4.88 11.84
C GLU A 203 1.01 4.33 12.56
N GLY A 204 1.15 3.15 13.16
CA GLY A 204 0.05 2.52 13.85
C GLY A 204 0.45 1.33 14.71
N LEU A 205 -0.58 0.71 15.26
CA LEU A 205 -0.51 -0.54 16.02
C LEU A 205 -1.39 -1.58 15.34
N GLU A 206 -0.89 -2.79 15.27
CA GLU A 206 -1.66 -3.97 14.87
C GLU A 206 -1.69 -4.96 16.03
N GLY A 207 -2.88 -5.41 16.38
CA GLY A 207 -3.11 -6.42 17.41
C GLY A 207 -3.82 -7.63 16.85
N SER A 208 -3.46 -8.80 17.33
CA SER A 208 -4.16 -10.05 17.06
C SER A 208 -4.38 -10.82 18.34
N LEU A 209 -5.52 -11.49 18.45
CA LEU A 209 -5.86 -12.34 19.59
C LEU A 209 -6.68 -13.52 19.09
N ASN A 210 -6.17 -14.72 19.34
CA ASN A 210 -6.88 -15.96 19.06
C ASN A 210 -7.05 -16.75 20.36
N LEU A 211 -8.31 -17.01 20.73
CA LEU A 211 -8.70 -17.67 21.97
C LEU A 211 -9.48 -18.95 21.65
N PRO A 212 -8.94 -20.13 21.95
CA PRO A 212 -9.72 -21.36 22.00
C PRO A 212 -10.58 -21.33 23.26
N VAL A 213 -11.83 -20.82 23.12
CA VAL A 213 -12.79 -20.63 24.25
C VAL A 213 -13.23 -21.99 24.79
N SER A 214 -13.37 -22.96 23.90
CA SER A 214 -13.63 -24.36 24.21
C SER A 214 -13.06 -25.27 23.12
N GLU A 215 -13.21 -26.57 23.26
CA GLU A 215 -12.80 -27.54 22.22
C GLU A 215 -13.54 -27.31 20.87
N THR A 216 -14.71 -26.71 20.91
CA THR A 216 -15.57 -26.48 19.73
C THR A 216 -15.71 -25.01 19.35
N VAL A 217 -15.25 -24.06 20.17
CA VAL A 217 -15.40 -22.63 19.96
C VAL A 217 -14.06 -21.94 19.93
N ASN A 218 -13.78 -21.24 18.84
CA ASN A 218 -12.62 -20.40 18.69
C ASN A 218 -13.03 -18.95 18.43
N TRP A 219 -12.39 -18.00 19.09
CA TRP A 219 -12.63 -16.56 18.94
C TRP A 219 -11.38 -15.84 18.50
N SER A 220 -11.40 -15.29 17.27
CA SER A 220 -10.28 -14.57 16.65
C SER A 220 -10.60 -13.09 16.52
N ASN A 221 -9.62 -12.26 16.84
CA ASN A 221 -9.74 -10.81 16.76
C ASN A 221 -8.51 -10.22 16.09
N ASN A 222 -8.71 -9.23 15.21
CA ASN A 222 -7.66 -8.41 14.63
C ASN A 222 -8.03 -6.95 14.77
N LEU A 223 -7.09 -6.15 15.27
CA LEU A 223 -7.23 -4.71 15.46
C LEU A 223 -6.12 -3.99 14.72
N THR A 224 -6.47 -2.99 13.95
CA THR A 224 -5.52 -2.00 13.43
C THR A 224 -5.89 -0.63 14.00
N TRP A 225 -4.94 0.04 14.61
CA TRP A 225 -5.09 1.39 15.15
C TRP A 225 -4.10 2.32 14.49
N MET A 226 -4.62 3.28 13.72
CA MET A 226 -3.82 4.29 13.03
C MET A 226 -3.52 5.45 13.97
N LEU A 227 -2.26 5.61 14.32
CA LEU A 227 -1.77 6.72 15.14
C LEU A 227 -1.57 7.97 14.29
N GLN A 228 -0.95 7.84 13.13
CA GLN A 228 -0.69 8.92 12.20
C GLN A 228 -0.78 8.44 10.74
N SER A 229 -1.35 9.29 9.88
CA SER A 229 -1.35 9.11 8.42
C SER A 229 -1.39 10.51 7.81
N LYS A 230 -0.21 11.05 7.43
CA LYS A 230 -0.10 12.46 7.04
C LYS A 230 0.98 12.74 6.00
N ASN A 231 0.73 13.78 5.20
CA ASN A 231 1.74 14.49 4.44
C ASN A 231 2.62 15.28 5.42
N LYS A 232 3.92 15.03 5.43
CA LYS A 232 4.85 15.71 6.37
C LYS A 232 5.15 17.16 5.99
N THR A 233 4.85 17.56 4.76
CA THR A 233 5.08 18.92 4.29
C THR A 233 3.90 19.83 4.64
N THR A 234 2.67 19.38 4.42
CA THR A 234 1.46 20.18 4.67
C THR A 234 0.82 19.89 6.02
N GLY A 235 1.11 18.75 6.64
CA GLY A 235 0.44 18.25 7.83
C GLY A 235 -0.91 17.58 7.58
N ASP A 236 -1.41 17.62 6.34
CA ASP A 236 -2.70 17.06 5.97
C ASP A 236 -2.71 15.53 6.02
N ARG A 237 -3.88 14.97 6.18
CA ARG A 237 -4.08 13.52 6.14
C ARG A 237 -3.89 12.99 4.72
N LEU A 238 -3.31 11.80 4.60
CA LEU A 238 -3.08 11.17 3.29
C LEU A 238 -4.36 10.61 2.68
N SER A 239 -5.24 10.06 3.50
CA SER A 239 -6.46 9.40 3.04
C SER A 239 -7.53 9.38 4.10
N VAL A 240 -8.77 9.19 3.66
CA VAL A 240 -9.92 9.00 4.57
C VAL A 240 -9.95 7.54 4.97
N ILE A 241 -9.28 7.22 6.07
CA ILE A 241 -9.23 5.87 6.66
C ILE A 241 -9.77 5.89 8.08
N PRO A 242 -10.37 4.80 8.57
CA PRO A 242 -10.77 4.69 9.96
C PRO A 242 -9.58 4.83 10.90
N GLN A 243 -9.79 5.49 12.04
CA GLN A 243 -8.75 5.57 13.08
C GLN A 243 -8.42 4.18 13.63
N PHE A 244 -9.42 3.32 13.73
CA PHE A 244 -9.20 1.91 14.03
C PHE A 244 -10.17 1.03 13.25
N THR A 245 -9.78 -0.22 13.05
CA THR A 245 -10.60 -1.27 12.46
C THR A 245 -10.47 -2.51 13.33
N LEU A 246 -11.59 -3.01 13.83
CA LEU A 246 -11.66 -4.26 14.59
C LEU A 246 -12.43 -5.28 13.78
N ASN A 247 -11.84 -6.45 13.58
CA ASN A 247 -12.50 -7.64 13.05
C ASN A 247 -12.52 -8.70 14.13
N SER A 248 -13.71 -9.21 14.45
CA SER A 248 -13.93 -10.23 15.48
C SER A 248 -14.73 -11.37 14.89
N THR A 249 -14.21 -12.57 14.96
CA THR A 249 -14.82 -13.77 14.38
C THR A 249 -14.92 -14.86 15.44
N VAL A 250 -16.13 -15.38 15.62
CA VAL A 250 -16.41 -16.56 16.43
C VAL A 250 -16.70 -17.73 15.48
N SER A 251 -15.95 -18.79 15.61
CA SER A 251 -16.14 -20.05 14.88
C SER A 251 -16.58 -21.12 15.87
N TRP A 252 -17.72 -21.76 15.60
CA TRP A 252 -18.30 -22.78 16.45
C TRP A 252 -18.56 -24.07 15.67
N GLN A 253 -17.91 -25.14 16.05
CA GLN A 253 -18.18 -26.49 15.57
C GLN A 253 -19.35 -27.05 16.40
N VAL A 254 -20.58 -26.92 15.90
CA VAL A 254 -21.81 -27.30 16.61
C VAL A 254 -21.93 -28.82 16.70
N ARG A 255 -21.57 -29.50 15.60
CA ARG A 255 -21.50 -30.96 15.43
C ARG A 255 -20.42 -31.28 14.40
N ASP A 256 -20.07 -32.55 14.25
CA ASP A 256 -19.05 -33.00 13.30
C ASP A 256 -19.35 -32.57 11.86
N ASP A 257 -20.63 -32.45 11.52
CA ASP A 257 -21.12 -32.08 10.18
C ASP A 257 -21.62 -30.63 10.07
N LEU A 258 -21.60 -29.86 11.15
CA LEU A 258 -22.15 -28.49 11.19
C LEU A 258 -21.21 -27.52 11.90
N SER A 259 -20.75 -26.52 11.17
CA SER A 259 -20.00 -25.37 11.72
C SER A 259 -20.74 -24.06 11.46
N LEU A 260 -20.67 -23.16 12.43
CA LEU A 260 -21.19 -21.81 12.33
C LEU A 260 -20.03 -20.81 12.51
N GLN A 261 -20.07 -19.73 11.72
CA GLN A 261 -19.12 -18.64 11.84
C GLN A 261 -19.86 -17.31 11.86
N SER A 262 -19.50 -16.46 12.81
CA SER A 262 -20.01 -15.09 12.89
C SER A 262 -18.85 -14.11 12.89
N THR A 263 -18.92 -13.11 12.04
CA THR A 263 -17.88 -12.05 11.95
C THR A 263 -18.54 -10.70 12.21
N PHE A 264 -17.92 -9.94 13.11
CA PHE A 264 -18.26 -8.57 13.41
C PHE A 264 -17.10 -7.66 13.00
N THR A 265 -17.39 -6.60 12.25
CA THR A 265 -16.39 -5.59 11.87
C THR A 265 -16.83 -4.23 12.38
N TRP A 266 -15.94 -3.55 13.07
CA TRP A 266 -16.15 -2.20 13.56
C TRP A 266 -15.09 -1.25 13.02
N TYR A 267 -15.58 -0.18 12.37
CA TYR A 267 -14.74 0.90 11.88
C TYR A 267 -14.86 2.12 12.79
N GLY A 268 -13.72 2.67 13.20
CA GLY A 268 -13.65 3.92 13.92
C GLY A 268 -14.04 5.12 13.04
N ARG A 269 -14.06 6.29 13.65
CA ARG A 269 -14.37 7.54 12.93
C ARG A 269 -13.41 7.78 11.79
N GLN A 270 -13.95 8.17 10.66
CA GLN A 270 -13.21 8.71 9.52
C GLN A 270 -13.34 10.23 9.57
N LYS A 271 -12.22 10.93 9.43
CA LYS A 271 -12.23 12.38 9.28
C LYS A 271 -11.96 12.69 7.82
N PRO A 272 -12.81 13.50 7.16
CA PRO A 272 -12.52 13.98 5.81
C PRO A 272 -11.21 14.79 5.81
N LYS A 273 -10.62 14.88 4.63
CA LYS A 273 -9.49 15.76 4.35
C LYS A 273 -9.91 17.23 4.40
#